data_d13dbaa368ac0625596087acf8665920
#
_entry.id   d13dbaa368ac0625596087acf8665920
#
_cell.length_a   1.000
_cell.length_b   1.000
_cell.length_c   1.000
_cell.angle_alpha   90.00
_cell.angle_beta   90.00
_cell.angle_gamma   90.00
#
_symmetry.space_group_name_H-M   'P 1'
#
loop_
_entity.id
_entity.type
_entity.pdbx_description
1 polymer ?
#
loop_
_entity_poly.entity_id
_entity_poly.type
_entity_poly.pdbx_seq_one_letter_code
_entity_poly.pdbx_strand_id
1 'polypeptide(L)'
;GRRVDRVEFHPSWHELMRLHREAGSVSMAFRDPQQPGRWTAWAAHFYMEGQVEAGSMCPLSMTQASIPVLSKEPGLWAKYGDKLMNNSYDARDLPIEQKSSIWIGMGMTEKQGGSDVRANTTTATQIGAGGRGGEYLIRGHKWFFSAPMCDAHLVVARTQDGGPSCFFVPRWKPDGTKNPIRIQRLKEKVGNRSNSSSEVEFQDAWGILMGEEGRGIPTIIEMATYTRLHCVLGSSAMLRQAAVQAIAYARQRKAFGNVLAQQPLMR
;
A
#
# COMPACT_ATOMS: atom_id res chain seq x y z
N GLY A 1 20.11 22.05 -8.64
CA GLY A 1 19.69 21.21 -7.52
C GLY A 1 19.63 19.76 -7.92
N ARG A 2 19.81 18.84 -6.97
CA ARG A 2 19.66 17.41 -7.22
C ARG A 2 18.21 17.00 -6.94
N ARG A 3 17.66 16.14 -7.79
CA ARG A 3 16.39 15.49 -7.56
C ARG A 3 16.52 14.48 -6.40
N VAL A 4 15.57 14.47 -5.47
CA VAL A 4 15.66 13.65 -4.25
C VAL A 4 14.73 12.42 -4.32
N ASP A 5 13.57 12.52 -4.97
CA ASP A 5 12.54 11.47 -5.05
C ASP A 5 12.18 10.89 -3.66
N ARG A 6 11.94 11.78 -2.70
CA ARG A 6 11.61 11.46 -1.32
C ARG A 6 10.40 12.29 -0.88
N VAL A 7 9.49 11.67 -0.12
CA VAL A 7 8.40 12.36 0.56
C VAL A 7 8.81 12.63 2.00
N GLU A 8 8.65 13.86 2.46
CA GLU A 8 8.78 14.24 3.85
C GLU A 8 7.41 14.19 4.53
N PHE A 9 7.35 13.57 5.69
CA PHE A 9 6.14 13.42 6.48
C PHE A 9 6.23 14.19 7.78
N HIS A 10 5.10 14.63 8.30
CA HIS A 10 5.02 15.16 9.65
C HIS A 10 5.43 14.08 10.67
N PRO A 11 6.10 14.41 11.79
CA PRO A 11 6.49 13.42 12.80
C PRO A 11 5.34 12.53 13.29
N SER A 12 4.12 13.09 13.45
CA SER A 12 2.93 12.31 13.85
C SER A 12 2.59 11.18 12.88
N TRP A 13 2.89 11.34 11.58
CA TRP A 13 2.69 10.27 10.61
C TRP A 13 3.61 9.08 10.90
N HIS A 14 4.88 9.34 11.25
CA HIS A 14 5.83 8.30 11.65
C HIS A 14 5.40 7.59 12.93
N GLU A 15 4.82 8.32 13.90
CA GLU A 15 4.27 7.72 15.12
C GLU A 15 3.10 6.81 14.84
N LEU A 16 2.16 7.20 13.96
CA LEU A 16 1.06 6.33 13.55
C LEU A 16 1.57 5.07 12.85
N MET A 17 2.51 5.20 11.93
CA MET A 17 3.12 4.05 11.26
C MET A 17 3.85 3.11 12.24
N ARG A 18 4.51 3.67 13.26
CA ARG A 18 5.14 2.91 14.34
C ARG A 18 4.09 2.14 15.15
N LEU A 19 3.02 2.81 15.57
CA LEU A 19 1.92 2.18 16.31
C LEU A 19 1.32 1.01 15.53
N HIS A 20 1.00 1.19 14.25
CA HIS A 20 0.48 0.11 13.40
C HIS A 20 1.43 -1.09 13.35
N ARG A 21 2.73 -0.83 13.23
CA ARG A 21 3.73 -1.90 13.11
C ARG A 21 3.90 -2.65 14.42
N GLU A 22 4.12 -1.93 15.52
CA GLU A 22 4.34 -2.50 16.85
C GLU A 22 3.12 -3.25 17.38
N ALA A 23 1.92 -2.79 17.06
CA ALA A 23 0.67 -3.48 17.35
C ALA A 23 0.46 -4.77 16.53
N GLY A 24 1.29 -5.02 15.52
CA GLY A 24 1.20 -6.19 14.67
C GLY A 24 0.15 -6.14 13.57
N SER A 25 -0.36 -4.95 13.23
CA SER A 25 -1.43 -4.77 12.25
C SER A 25 -1.07 -5.33 10.86
N VAL A 26 0.21 -5.41 10.52
CA VAL A 26 0.68 -6.06 9.28
C VAL A 26 0.67 -7.59 9.40
N SER A 27 1.21 -8.15 10.48
CA SER A 27 1.56 -9.58 10.56
C SER A 27 0.56 -10.44 11.34
N MET A 28 -0.23 -9.85 12.23
CA MET A 28 -1.07 -10.55 13.23
C MET A 28 -1.91 -11.68 12.62
N ALA A 29 -2.61 -11.42 11.52
CA ALA A 29 -3.51 -12.40 10.90
C ALA A 29 -2.76 -13.56 10.19
N PHE A 30 -1.45 -13.42 9.96
CA PHE A 30 -0.63 -14.38 9.21
C PHE A 30 0.40 -15.13 10.07
N ARG A 31 0.67 -14.69 11.30
CA ARG A 31 1.71 -15.28 12.17
C ARG A 31 1.43 -16.74 12.53
N ASP A 32 0.20 -17.01 12.94
CA ASP A 32 -0.24 -18.35 13.27
C ASP A 32 -1.54 -18.65 12.52
N PRO A 33 -1.45 -19.34 11.38
CA PRO A 33 -2.61 -19.68 10.57
C PRO A 33 -3.63 -20.59 11.30
N GLN A 34 -3.22 -21.26 12.37
CA GLN A 34 -4.08 -22.16 13.14
C GLN A 34 -4.81 -21.44 14.29
N GLN A 35 -4.41 -20.22 14.65
CA GLN A 35 -5.01 -19.49 15.77
C GLN A 35 -6.47 -19.10 15.44
N PRO A 36 -7.47 -19.62 16.21
CA PRO A 36 -8.87 -19.23 16.04
C PRO A 36 -9.05 -17.73 16.31
N GLY A 37 -9.92 -17.08 15.51
CA GLY A 37 -10.27 -15.67 15.73
C GLY A 37 -9.20 -14.65 15.31
N ARG A 38 -8.06 -15.06 14.75
CA ARG A 38 -6.99 -14.13 14.34
C ARG A 38 -7.47 -13.00 13.41
N TRP A 39 -8.35 -13.32 12.48
CA TRP A 39 -8.93 -12.32 11.58
C TRP A 39 -9.92 -11.38 12.28
N THR A 40 -10.67 -11.89 13.27
CA THR A 40 -11.57 -11.06 14.08
C THR A 40 -10.77 -10.10 14.95
N ALA A 41 -9.71 -10.57 15.60
CA ALA A 41 -8.81 -9.73 16.40
C ALA A 41 -8.15 -8.66 15.54
N TRP A 42 -7.63 -9.04 14.39
CA TRP A 42 -7.06 -8.11 13.43
C TRP A 42 -8.09 -7.08 12.93
N ALA A 43 -9.29 -7.52 12.57
CA ALA A 43 -10.35 -6.63 12.09
C ALA A 43 -10.79 -5.61 13.16
N ALA A 44 -10.91 -6.04 14.43
CA ALA A 44 -11.20 -5.14 15.54
C ALA A 44 -10.10 -4.09 15.73
N HIS A 45 -8.84 -4.52 15.64
CA HIS A 45 -7.70 -3.62 15.75
C HIS A 45 -7.67 -2.61 14.60
N PHE A 46 -7.77 -3.07 13.36
CA PHE A 46 -7.83 -2.24 12.16
C PHE A 46 -9.00 -1.23 12.20
N TYR A 47 -10.16 -1.67 12.71
CA TYR A 47 -11.32 -0.81 12.90
C TYR A 47 -11.10 0.30 13.92
N MET A 48 -10.39 0.01 15.01
CA MET A 48 -10.04 1.03 16.02
C MET A 48 -9.02 2.05 15.46
N GLU A 49 -7.98 1.60 14.79
CA GLU A 49 -6.97 2.45 14.15
C GLU A 49 -7.61 3.39 13.10
N GLY A 50 -8.50 2.87 12.27
CA GLY A 50 -9.19 3.64 11.22
C GLY A 50 -10.07 4.78 11.74
N GLN A 51 -10.43 4.78 13.03
CA GLN A 51 -11.13 5.89 13.68
C GLN A 51 -10.19 7.04 14.10
N VAL A 52 -8.89 6.77 14.16
CA VAL A 52 -7.88 7.77 14.54
C VAL A 52 -7.35 8.51 13.32
N GLU A 53 -6.85 7.77 12.32
CA GLU A 53 -6.27 8.36 11.12
C GLU A 53 -6.34 7.38 9.93
N ALA A 54 -6.91 7.82 8.81
CA ALA A 54 -7.17 6.95 7.67
C ALA A 54 -6.02 6.89 6.64
N GLY A 55 -5.17 7.91 6.56
CA GLY A 55 -4.14 7.98 5.51
C GLY A 55 -2.98 7.01 5.72
N SER A 56 -2.58 6.78 6.97
CA SER A 56 -1.58 5.78 7.36
C SER A 56 -2.05 4.35 7.15
N MET A 57 -3.37 4.13 7.09
CA MET A 57 -3.97 2.82 6.82
C MET A 57 -3.70 2.33 5.39
N CYS A 58 -3.42 3.20 4.43
CA CYS A 58 -3.19 2.81 3.04
C CYS A 58 -1.88 2.00 2.86
N PRO A 59 -0.70 2.47 3.28
CA PRO A 59 0.52 1.66 3.24
C PRO A 59 0.43 0.39 4.11
N LEU A 60 -0.26 0.47 5.27
CA LEU A 60 -0.55 -0.70 6.10
C LEU A 60 -1.31 -1.77 5.32
N SER A 61 -2.42 -1.38 4.66
CA SER A 61 -3.26 -2.28 3.89
C SER A 61 -2.50 -2.96 2.76
N MET A 62 -1.72 -2.21 1.98
CA MET A 62 -0.94 -2.75 0.87
C MET A 62 0.13 -3.72 1.38
N THR A 63 0.82 -3.37 2.46
CA THR A 63 1.87 -4.20 3.06
C THR A 63 1.30 -5.52 3.57
N GLN A 64 0.21 -5.51 4.33
CA GLN A 64 -0.44 -6.72 4.79
C GLN A 64 -0.93 -7.59 3.63
N ALA A 65 -1.60 -6.98 2.65
CA ALA A 65 -2.13 -7.67 1.48
C ALA A 65 -1.03 -8.29 0.59
N SER A 66 0.21 -7.82 0.68
CA SER A 66 1.34 -8.38 -0.07
C SER A 66 1.86 -9.70 0.51
N ILE A 67 1.58 -10.00 1.78
CA ILE A 67 2.08 -11.22 2.45
C ILE A 67 1.71 -12.50 1.69
N PRO A 68 0.42 -12.77 1.40
CA PRO A 68 0.03 -14.00 0.70
C PRO A 68 0.56 -14.08 -0.73
N VAL A 69 0.82 -12.94 -1.38
CA VAL A 69 1.37 -12.90 -2.73
C VAL A 69 2.88 -13.19 -2.70
N LEU A 70 3.62 -12.52 -1.82
CA LEU A 70 5.07 -12.71 -1.68
C LEU A 70 5.44 -14.09 -1.12
N SER A 71 4.60 -14.68 -0.26
CA SER A 71 4.84 -16.03 0.29
C SER A 71 4.83 -17.13 -0.79
N LYS A 72 4.24 -16.87 -1.95
CA LYS A 72 4.26 -17.79 -3.12
C LYS A 72 5.52 -17.66 -3.98
N GLU A 73 6.39 -16.71 -3.67
CA GLU A 73 7.66 -16.46 -4.35
C GLU A 73 8.84 -16.88 -3.46
N PRO A 74 9.28 -18.16 -3.50
CA PRO A 74 10.22 -18.72 -2.52
C PRO A 74 11.50 -17.90 -2.35
N GLY A 75 12.08 -17.39 -3.46
CA GLY A 75 13.29 -16.58 -3.42
C GLY A 75 13.10 -15.22 -2.74
N LEU A 76 11.98 -14.52 -3.01
CA LEU A 76 11.66 -13.25 -2.38
C LEU A 76 11.24 -13.45 -0.92
N TRP A 77 10.47 -14.50 -0.63
CA TRP A 77 10.02 -14.81 0.72
C TRP A 77 11.17 -15.18 1.64
N ALA A 78 12.09 -16.04 1.18
CA ALA A 78 13.29 -16.39 1.95
C ALA A 78 14.15 -15.15 2.27
N LYS A 79 14.19 -14.18 1.37
CA LYS A 79 15.00 -12.97 1.53
C LYS A 79 14.33 -11.88 2.36
N TYR A 80 13.02 -11.71 2.24
CA TYR A 80 12.31 -10.54 2.78
C TYR A 80 11.14 -10.86 3.70
N GLY A 81 10.73 -12.12 3.81
CA GLY A 81 9.57 -12.55 4.61
C GLY A 81 9.69 -12.14 6.08
N ASP A 82 10.84 -12.37 6.71
CA ASP A 82 11.07 -11.99 8.10
C ASP A 82 10.95 -10.48 8.32
N LYS A 83 11.46 -9.67 7.39
CA LYS A 83 11.36 -8.20 7.45
C LYS A 83 9.92 -7.73 7.23
N LEU A 84 9.17 -8.42 6.38
CA LEU A 84 7.76 -8.13 6.15
C LEU A 84 6.91 -8.46 7.39
N MET A 85 7.21 -9.56 8.07
CA MET A 85 6.52 -10.04 9.28
C MET A 85 7.00 -9.38 10.58
N ASN A 86 8.10 -8.62 10.56
CA ASN A 86 8.65 -7.96 11.73
C ASN A 86 7.75 -6.79 12.18
N ASN A 87 7.53 -6.67 13.49
CA ASN A 87 6.69 -5.63 14.08
C ASN A 87 7.45 -4.34 14.45
N SER A 88 8.76 -4.25 14.24
CA SER A 88 9.47 -2.98 14.43
C SER A 88 9.14 -1.99 13.32
N TYR A 89 9.22 -0.71 13.60
CA TYR A 89 9.09 0.35 12.59
C TYR A 89 10.47 0.88 12.20
N ASP A 90 10.78 0.83 10.92
CA ASP A 90 12.03 1.35 10.37
C ASP A 90 11.74 2.43 9.30
N ALA A 91 11.86 3.69 9.69
CA ALA A 91 11.57 4.85 8.82
C ALA A 91 12.72 5.20 7.86
N ARG A 92 13.87 4.53 7.96
CA ARG A 92 15.06 4.89 7.19
C ARG A 92 14.87 4.59 5.70
N ASP A 93 15.37 5.47 4.85
CA ASP A 93 15.42 5.30 3.40
C ASP A 93 16.73 4.60 3.00
N LEU A 94 16.77 3.29 3.14
CA LEU A 94 17.94 2.43 2.94
C LEU A 94 17.58 1.23 2.07
N PRO A 95 18.59 0.55 1.48
CA PRO A 95 18.40 -0.78 0.90
C PRO A 95 17.68 -1.73 1.87
N ILE A 96 16.80 -2.57 1.36
CA ILE A 96 15.96 -3.48 2.16
C ILE A 96 16.82 -4.35 3.10
N GLU A 97 17.98 -4.76 2.65
CA GLU A 97 18.92 -5.60 3.40
C GLU A 97 19.38 -4.97 4.72
N GLN A 98 19.43 -3.64 4.77
CA GLN A 98 19.86 -2.85 5.94
C GLN A 98 18.71 -2.45 6.86
N LYS A 99 17.47 -2.81 6.54
CA LYS A 99 16.28 -2.48 7.31
C LYS A 99 15.85 -3.62 8.20
N SER A 100 15.24 -3.28 9.35
CA SER A 100 14.63 -4.26 10.25
C SER A 100 13.24 -4.69 9.81
N SER A 101 12.49 -3.79 9.18
CA SER A 101 11.16 -4.06 8.64
C SER A 101 10.94 -3.29 7.33
N ILE A 102 10.00 -3.73 6.52
CA ILE A 102 9.71 -3.16 5.20
C ILE A 102 8.23 -2.91 4.99
N TRP A 103 7.95 -1.93 4.13
CA TRP A 103 6.63 -1.61 3.61
C TRP A 103 6.56 -1.95 2.13
N ILE A 104 5.43 -2.53 1.72
CA ILE A 104 5.18 -2.91 0.32
C ILE A 104 4.00 -2.10 -0.20
N GLY A 105 4.22 -1.45 -1.33
CA GLY A 105 3.19 -0.73 -2.06
C GLY A 105 2.70 -1.48 -3.29
N MET A 106 1.81 -0.83 -4.04
CA MET A 106 1.24 -1.38 -5.28
C MET A 106 1.14 -0.29 -6.34
N GLY A 107 1.45 -0.64 -7.59
CA GLY A 107 1.33 0.26 -8.74
C GLY A 107 0.66 -0.44 -9.92
N MET A 108 -0.62 -0.11 -10.18
CA MET A 108 -1.42 -0.74 -11.24
C MET A 108 -1.96 0.28 -12.25
N THR A 109 -2.65 1.30 -11.73
CA THR A 109 -3.39 2.29 -12.52
C THR A 109 -2.46 3.24 -13.28
N GLU A 110 -2.72 3.42 -14.56
CA GLU A 110 -2.08 4.41 -15.42
C GLU A 110 -3.03 5.58 -15.74
N LYS A 111 -2.55 6.58 -16.48
CA LYS A 111 -3.30 7.82 -16.77
C LYS A 111 -4.61 7.58 -17.51
N GLN A 112 -4.69 6.55 -18.36
CA GLN A 112 -5.92 6.20 -19.08
C GLN A 112 -7.01 5.61 -18.18
N GLY A 113 -6.68 5.18 -16.96
CA GLY A 113 -7.61 4.65 -15.97
C GLY A 113 -7.18 3.31 -15.38
N GLY A 114 -7.92 2.86 -14.35
CA GLY A 114 -7.68 1.61 -13.62
C GLY A 114 -8.67 0.50 -13.95
N SER A 115 -9.74 0.77 -14.70
CA SER A 115 -10.77 -0.22 -15.05
C SER A 115 -10.27 -1.19 -16.11
N ASP A 116 -9.54 -0.70 -17.10
CA ASP A 116 -8.92 -1.52 -18.14
C ASP A 116 -7.39 -1.58 -17.98
N VAL A 117 -6.94 -2.34 -16.99
CA VAL A 117 -5.51 -2.54 -16.72
C VAL A 117 -4.77 -3.27 -17.87
N ARG A 118 -5.52 -3.95 -18.74
CA ARG A 118 -4.94 -4.60 -19.93
C ARG A 118 -4.45 -3.59 -20.96
N ALA A 119 -4.99 -2.37 -20.95
CA ALA A 119 -4.55 -1.26 -21.81
C ALA A 119 -3.31 -0.53 -21.26
N ASN A 120 -2.75 -0.92 -20.14
CA ASN A 120 -1.53 -0.31 -19.58
C ASN A 120 -0.37 -0.35 -20.58
N THR A 121 0.39 0.73 -20.60
CA THR A 121 1.50 0.98 -21.54
C THR A 121 2.89 0.82 -20.92
N THR A 122 2.99 0.78 -19.58
CA THR A 122 4.26 0.51 -18.90
C THR A 122 4.82 -0.83 -19.35
N THR A 123 6.08 -0.84 -19.79
CA THR A 123 6.79 -2.00 -20.33
C THR A 123 7.83 -2.53 -19.37
N ALA A 124 8.16 -3.80 -19.52
CA ALA A 124 9.26 -4.47 -18.82
C ALA A 124 10.11 -5.23 -19.86
N THR A 125 11.38 -4.88 -19.94
CA THR A 125 12.38 -5.52 -20.81
C THR A 125 13.27 -6.43 -19.98
N GLN A 126 13.40 -7.71 -20.37
CA GLN A 126 14.19 -8.67 -19.61
C GLN A 126 15.68 -8.36 -19.64
N ILE A 127 16.36 -8.71 -18.56
CA ILE A 127 17.82 -8.72 -18.44
C ILE A 127 18.26 -10.17 -18.26
N GLY A 128 19.01 -10.70 -19.20
CA GLY A 128 19.44 -12.11 -19.14
C GLY A 128 18.31 -13.11 -19.35
N ALA A 129 18.26 -14.16 -18.53
CA ALA A 129 17.19 -15.15 -18.57
C ALA A 129 15.89 -14.55 -18.01
N GLY A 130 14.83 -14.54 -18.81
CA GLY A 130 13.51 -14.08 -18.39
C GLY A 130 12.75 -15.08 -17.53
N GLY A 131 11.44 -14.86 -17.38
CA GLY A 131 10.53 -15.73 -16.63
C GLY A 131 10.52 -15.47 -15.13
N ARG A 132 9.82 -16.30 -14.38
CA ARG A 132 9.60 -16.16 -12.92
C ARG A 132 10.93 -16.06 -12.16
N GLY A 133 11.09 -15.03 -11.35
CA GLY A 133 12.33 -14.75 -10.64
C GLY A 133 13.41 -14.07 -11.48
N GLY A 134 13.19 -13.88 -12.80
CA GLY A 134 14.08 -13.17 -13.69
C GLY A 134 14.05 -11.66 -13.48
N GLU A 135 15.10 -11.01 -13.93
CA GLU A 135 15.31 -9.57 -13.80
C GLU A 135 14.84 -8.80 -15.02
N TYR A 136 14.24 -7.64 -14.79
CA TYR A 136 13.69 -6.78 -15.85
C TYR A 136 13.97 -5.32 -15.58
N LEU A 137 14.01 -4.51 -16.65
CA LEU A 137 13.99 -3.05 -16.61
C LEU A 137 12.59 -2.55 -16.95
N ILE A 138 12.00 -1.78 -16.04
CA ILE A 138 10.64 -1.27 -16.16
C ILE A 138 10.69 0.18 -16.60
N ARG A 139 9.93 0.51 -17.66
CA ARG A 139 9.79 1.87 -18.22
C ARG A 139 8.33 2.22 -18.44
N GLY A 140 7.93 3.38 -17.94
CA GLY A 140 6.56 3.88 -18.05
C GLY A 140 6.14 4.68 -16.83
N HIS A 141 4.84 4.71 -16.54
CA HIS A 141 4.31 5.52 -15.44
C HIS A 141 3.20 4.81 -14.67
N LYS A 142 2.97 5.28 -13.43
CA LYS A 142 1.75 4.97 -12.68
C LYS A 142 1.08 6.26 -12.22
N TRP A 143 -0.22 6.33 -12.45
CA TRP A 143 -1.03 7.52 -12.17
C TRP A 143 -1.48 7.61 -10.71
N PHE A 144 -1.69 6.46 -10.07
CA PHE A 144 -1.90 6.32 -8.64
C PHE A 144 -0.86 5.37 -8.05
N PHE A 145 0.12 5.95 -7.37
CA PHE A 145 1.17 5.23 -6.65
C PHE A 145 1.08 5.67 -5.19
N SER A 146 0.30 4.91 -4.41
CA SER A 146 -0.30 5.41 -3.17
C SER A 146 0.69 5.70 -2.05
N ALA A 147 1.79 4.98 -1.99
CA ALA A 147 2.79 5.12 -0.94
C ALA A 147 4.20 4.98 -1.52
N PRO A 148 4.70 6.01 -2.21
CA PRO A 148 5.98 5.94 -2.94
C PRO A 148 7.19 5.75 -2.02
N MET A 149 7.03 5.95 -0.70
CA MET A 149 8.05 5.70 0.30
C MET A 149 8.17 4.23 0.70
N CYS A 150 7.23 3.34 0.31
CA CYS A 150 7.37 1.90 0.57
C CYS A 150 8.69 1.38 0.02
N ASP A 151 9.27 0.38 0.70
CA ASP A 151 10.60 -0.14 0.39
C ASP A 151 10.63 -0.90 -0.94
N ALA A 152 9.50 -1.51 -1.30
CA ALA A 152 9.27 -2.08 -2.62
C ALA A 152 7.79 -1.96 -3.03
N HIS A 153 7.51 -2.20 -4.30
CA HIS A 153 6.17 -2.13 -4.86
C HIS A 153 5.90 -3.33 -5.77
N LEU A 154 4.67 -3.84 -5.73
CA LEU A 154 4.18 -4.76 -6.74
C LEU A 154 3.63 -3.95 -7.91
N VAL A 155 4.27 -4.06 -9.06
CA VAL A 155 3.98 -3.23 -10.25
C VAL A 155 3.56 -4.10 -11.42
N VAL A 156 2.47 -3.72 -12.11
CA VAL A 156 2.08 -4.36 -13.36
C VAL A 156 2.73 -3.63 -14.52
N ALA A 157 3.48 -4.37 -15.33
CA ALA A 157 4.08 -3.90 -16.58
C ALA A 157 3.95 -4.98 -17.67
N ARG A 158 4.05 -4.59 -18.92
CA ARG A 158 3.94 -5.51 -20.07
C ARG A 158 5.32 -6.02 -20.47
N THR A 159 5.48 -7.31 -20.53
CA THR A 159 6.61 -7.92 -21.24
C THR A 159 6.35 -7.95 -22.74
N GLN A 160 7.40 -8.11 -23.53
CA GLN A 160 7.31 -8.08 -24.97
C GLN A 160 6.36 -9.17 -25.50
N ASP A 161 6.48 -10.38 -24.99
CA ASP A 161 5.80 -11.56 -25.51
C ASP A 161 4.64 -12.04 -24.61
N GLY A 162 4.73 -11.80 -23.30
CA GLY A 162 3.81 -12.36 -22.30
C GLY A 162 2.65 -11.44 -21.87
N GLY A 163 2.68 -10.15 -22.20
CA GLY A 163 1.64 -9.21 -21.80
C GLY A 163 1.75 -8.73 -20.34
N PRO A 164 0.64 -8.32 -19.67
CA PRO A 164 0.68 -7.77 -18.32
C PRO A 164 1.22 -8.78 -17.30
N SER A 165 2.35 -8.47 -16.69
CA SER A 165 3.08 -9.28 -15.72
C SER A 165 3.28 -8.49 -14.43
N CYS A 166 3.49 -9.17 -13.29
CA CYS A 166 3.68 -8.55 -11.99
C CYS A 166 5.16 -8.57 -11.60
N PHE A 167 5.66 -7.44 -11.12
CA PHE A 167 7.06 -7.26 -10.76
C PHE A 167 7.20 -6.78 -9.32
N PHE A 168 8.15 -7.34 -8.59
CA PHE A 168 8.66 -6.79 -7.34
C PHE A 168 9.71 -5.74 -7.67
N VAL A 169 9.43 -4.49 -7.37
CA VAL A 169 10.27 -3.34 -7.72
C VAL A 169 10.70 -2.62 -6.45
N PRO A 170 11.94 -2.85 -5.96
CA PRO A 170 12.44 -2.19 -4.77
C PRO A 170 12.84 -0.75 -5.06
N ARG A 171 12.85 0.12 -4.02
CA ARG A 171 13.33 1.50 -4.14
C ARG A 171 14.85 1.61 -4.26
N TRP A 172 15.56 0.61 -3.79
CA TRP A 172 17.01 0.51 -3.89
C TRP A 172 17.36 -0.76 -4.65
N LYS A 173 18.27 -0.66 -5.59
CA LYS A 173 18.78 -1.82 -6.34
C LYS A 173 19.71 -2.66 -5.48
N PRO A 174 19.97 -3.92 -5.87
CA PRO A 174 20.92 -4.78 -5.16
C PRO A 174 22.35 -4.22 -5.08
N ASP A 175 22.73 -3.35 -6.03
CA ASP A 175 24.03 -2.67 -6.05
C ASP A 175 24.14 -1.51 -5.04
N GLY A 176 23.10 -1.25 -4.25
CA GLY A 176 23.05 -0.19 -3.25
C GLY A 176 22.76 1.21 -3.82
N THR A 177 22.44 1.32 -5.10
CA THR A 177 22.01 2.58 -5.71
C THR A 177 20.50 2.72 -5.74
N LYS A 178 19.99 3.96 -5.76
CA LYS A 178 18.55 4.17 -5.88
C LYS A 178 18.03 3.69 -7.22
N ASN A 179 16.94 2.92 -7.15
CA ASN A 179 16.20 2.51 -8.32
C ASN A 179 15.54 3.75 -8.96
N PRO A 180 15.60 3.94 -10.29
CA PRO A 180 15.10 5.14 -10.94
C PRO A 180 13.56 5.16 -11.02
N ILE A 181 12.92 5.22 -9.86
CA ILE A 181 11.48 5.48 -9.65
C ILE A 181 11.36 6.98 -9.35
N ARG A 182 10.80 7.74 -10.30
CA ARG A 182 10.75 9.20 -10.25
C ARG A 182 9.39 9.69 -9.79
N ILE A 183 9.31 10.30 -8.60
CA ILE A 183 8.09 10.92 -8.10
C ILE A 183 7.87 12.23 -8.87
N GLN A 184 6.81 12.31 -9.69
CA GLN A 184 6.53 13.51 -10.46
C GLN A 184 5.80 14.56 -9.64
N ARG A 185 4.81 14.14 -8.86
CA ARG A 185 4.12 15.00 -7.89
C ARG A 185 3.32 14.15 -6.89
N LEU A 186 2.99 14.74 -5.75
CA LEU A 186 1.92 14.26 -4.88
C LEU A 186 0.57 14.74 -5.43
N LYS A 187 -0.45 13.90 -5.30
CA LYS A 187 -1.80 14.24 -5.78
C LYS A 187 -2.48 15.21 -4.83
N GLU A 188 -3.11 16.23 -5.37
CA GLU A 188 -4.12 16.99 -4.66
C GLU A 188 -5.41 16.16 -4.60
N LYS A 189 -5.97 15.99 -3.41
CA LYS A 189 -7.12 15.09 -3.16
C LYS A 189 -8.15 15.77 -2.26
N VAL A 190 -9.42 15.43 -2.46
CA VAL A 190 -10.52 15.90 -1.60
C VAL A 190 -10.40 15.31 -0.19
N GLY A 191 -10.03 14.04 -0.07
CA GLY A 191 -9.84 13.32 1.19
C GLY A 191 -8.59 12.46 1.17
N ASN A 192 -8.31 11.76 2.29
CA ASN A 192 -7.12 10.92 2.46
C ASN A 192 -5.81 11.68 2.19
N ARG A 193 -5.73 12.94 2.64
CA ARG A 193 -4.67 13.89 2.28
C ARG A 193 -3.33 13.58 2.94
N SER A 194 -3.34 12.90 4.07
CA SER A 194 -2.14 12.43 4.78
C SER A 194 -1.44 11.26 4.08
N ASN A 195 -2.15 10.52 3.21
CA ASN A 195 -1.53 9.52 2.35
C ASN A 195 -0.84 10.18 1.15
N SER A 196 0.40 9.81 0.90
CA SER A 196 1.27 10.37 -0.14
C SER A 196 0.99 9.86 -1.56
N SER A 197 -0.30 9.69 -1.93
CA SER A 197 -0.65 9.28 -3.30
C SER A 197 0.06 10.16 -4.33
N SER A 198 0.78 9.53 -5.25
CA SER A 198 1.67 10.22 -6.18
C SER A 198 1.51 9.72 -7.61
N GLU A 199 2.09 10.47 -8.52
CA GLU A 199 2.35 10.07 -9.89
C GLU A 199 3.84 9.75 -10.00
N VAL A 200 4.17 8.59 -10.57
CA VAL A 200 5.56 8.16 -10.70
C VAL A 200 5.87 7.74 -12.13
N GLU A 201 7.14 7.91 -12.50
CA GLU A 201 7.72 7.37 -13.73
C GLU A 201 8.85 6.40 -13.39
N PHE A 202 8.88 5.31 -14.12
CA PHE A 202 9.95 4.34 -14.11
C PHE A 202 10.88 4.60 -15.31
N GLN A 203 12.16 4.84 -15.04
CA GLN A 203 13.18 5.14 -16.02
C GLN A 203 14.23 4.01 -16.04
N ASP A 204 13.82 2.86 -16.58
CA ASP A 204 14.57 1.59 -16.51
C ASP A 204 14.74 1.12 -15.05
N ALA A 205 13.66 1.18 -14.29
CA ALA A 205 13.65 0.70 -12.91
C ALA A 205 13.82 -0.83 -12.89
N TRP A 206 14.78 -1.30 -12.11
CA TRP A 206 15.03 -2.72 -11.91
C TRP A 206 13.92 -3.39 -11.11
N GLY A 207 13.52 -4.58 -11.52
CA GLY A 207 12.52 -5.39 -10.81
C GLY A 207 12.65 -6.87 -11.13
N ILE A 208 12.00 -7.69 -10.31
CA ILE A 208 11.97 -9.15 -10.43
C ILE A 208 10.56 -9.60 -10.83
N LEU A 209 10.44 -10.41 -11.86
CA LEU A 209 9.14 -10.98 -12.27
C LEU A 209 8.62 -11.94 -11.20
N MET A 210 7.37 -11.73 -10.80
CA MET A 210 6.63 -12.56 -9.85
C MET A 210 5.55 -13.37 -10.57
N GLY A 211 5.40 -14.62 -10.18
CA GLY A 211 4.45 -15.52 -10.82
C GLY A 211 4.84 -15.84 -12.25
N GLU A 212 3.84 -16.21 -13.06
CA GLU A 212 4.01 -16.50 -14.47
C GLU A 212 3.94 -15.23 -15.32
N GLU A 213 4.75 -15.16 -16.35
CA GLU A 213 4.71 -14.09 -17.35
C GLU A 213 3.34 -14.05 -18.03
N GLY A 214 2.81 -12.85 -18.25
CA GLY A 214 1.45 -12.65 -18.77
C GLY A 214 0.32 -12.85 -17.74
N ARG A 215 0.64 -13.30 -16.53
CA ARG A 215 -0.33 -13.55 -15.45
C ARG A 215 -0.27 -12.47 -14.35
N GLY A 216 0.22 -11.30 -14.64
CA GLY A 216 0.40 -10.23 -13.65
C GLY A 216 -0.90 -9.73 -13.02
N ILE A 217 -2.00 -9.66 -13.79
CA ILE A 217 -3.31 -9.26 -13.24
C ILE A 217 -3.82 -10.28 -12.23
N PRO A 218 -3.93 -11.60 -12.52
CA PRO A 218 -4.27 -12.59 -11.50
C PRO A 218 -3.36 -12.56 -10.28
N THR A 219 -2.07 -12.36 -10.46
CA THR A 219 -1.09 -12.30 -9.37
C THR A 219 -1.38 -11.13 -8.41
N ILE A 220 -1.57 -9.92 -8.93
CA ILE A 220 -1.77 -8.73 -8.10
C ILE A 220 -3.21 -8.62 -7.56
N ILE A 221 -4.20 -9.25 -8.21
CA ILE A 221 -5.60 -9.21 -7.77
C ILE A 221 -5.80 -9.95 -6.46
N GLU A 222 -4.95 -10.90 -6.13
CA GLU A 222 -4.96 -11.54 -4.81
C GLU A 222 -4.72 -10.50 -3.70
N MET A 223 -3.77 -9.59 -3.90
CA MET A 223 -3.56 -8.46 -3.03
C MET A 223 -4.83 -7.57 -2.92
N ALA A 224 -5.51 -7.34 -4.06
CA ALA A 224 -6.74 -6.56 -4.09
C ALA A 224 -7.88 -7.21 -3.28
N THR A 225 -7.93 -8.51 -3.15
CA THR A 225 -8.93 -9.20 -2.32
C THR A 225 -8.82 -8.80 -0.86
N TYR A 226 -7.61 -8.76 -0.32
CA TYR A 226 -7.37 -8.30 1.05
C TYR A 226 -7.63 -6.80 1.20
N THR A 227 -7.18 -5.97 0.26
CA THR A 227 -7.42 -4.53 0.34
C THR A 227 -8.91 -4.16 0.26
N ARG A 228 -9.75 -4.97 -0.38
CA ARG A 228 -11.22 -4.79 -0.34
C ARG A 228 -11.78 -5.00 1.06
N LEU A 229 -11.32 -6.02 1.79
CA LEU A 229 -11.69 -6.21 3.20
C LEU A 229 -11.25 -5.00 4.04
N HIS A 230 -10.04 -4.49 3.82
CA HIS A 230 -9.54 -3.29 4.50
C HIS A 230 -10.43 -2.07 4.21
N CYS A 231 -10.88 -1.89 2.97
CA CYS A 231 -11.79 -0.80 2.60
C CYS A 231 -13.13 -0.90 3.33
N VAL A 232 -13.70 -2.09 3.48
CA VAL A 232 -14.94 -2.30 4.24
C VAL A 232 -14.77 -1.90 5.70
N LEU A 233 -13.73 -2.39 6.35
CA LEU A 233 -13.43 -2.09 7.76
C LEU A 233 -13.09 -0.62 7.98
N GLY A 234 -12.23 -0.04 7.14
CA GLY A 234 -11.83 1.36 7.24
C GLY A 234 -13.00 2.33 6.99
N SER A 235 -13.84 2.04 6.00
CA SER A 235 -15.04 2.85 5.75
C SER A 235 -16.03 2.78 6.92
N SER A 236 -16.22 1.60 7.50
CA SER A 236 -17.07 1.42 8.68
C SER A 236 -16.51 2.16 9.90
N ALA A 237 -15.19 2.15 10.10
CA ALA A 237 -14.51 2.87 11.17
C ALA A 237 -14.70 4.40 11.04
N MET A 238 -14.50 4.94 9.85
CA MET A 238 -14.72 6.38 9.58
C MET A 238 -16.17 6.77 9.73
N LEU A 239 -17.11 5.94 9.25
CA LEU A 239 -18.55 6.18 9.40
C LEU A 239 -18.95 6.25 10.88
N ARG A 240 -18.46 5.30 11.69
CA ARG A 240 -18.71 5.33 13.13
C ARG A 240 -18.19 6.62 13.77
N GLN A 241 -16.96 7.00 13.47
CA GLN A 241 -16.35 8.20 14.03
C GLN A 241 -17.12 9.47 13.66
N ALA A 242 -17.53 9.60 12.41
CA ALA A 242 -18.36 10.71 11.94
C ALA A 242 -19.74 10.73 12.64
N ALA A 243 -20.40 9.57 12.73
CA ALA A 243 -21.72 9.45 13.36
C ALA A 243 -21.67 9.78 14.86
N VAL A 244 -20.67 9.29 15.60
CA VAL A 244 -20.52 9.58 17.04
C VAL A 244 -20.36 11.07 17.28
N GLN A 245 -19.53 11.75 16.50
CA GLN A 245 -19.33 13.20 16.64
C GLN A 245 -20.58 13.99 16.25
N ALA A 246 -21.25 13.63 15.16
CA ALA A 246 -22.46 14.29 14.71
C ALA A 246 -23.59 14.14 15.75
N ILE A 247 -23.79 12.94 16.30
CA ILE A 247 -24.80 12.68 17.35
C ILE A 247 -24.46 13.45 18.63
N ALA A 248 -23.20 13.43 19.06
CA ALA A 248 -22.76 14.16 20.25
C ALA A 248 -23.01 15.67 20.09
N TYR A 249 -22.67 16.24 18.94
CA TYR A 249 -22.92 17.63 18.62
C TYR A 249 -24.44 17.96 18.62
N ALA A 250 -25.24 17.14 17.92
CA ALA A 250 -26.70 17.35 17.84
C ALA A 250 -27.41 17.29 19.22
N ARG A 251 -26.88 16.49 20.16
CA ARG A 251 -27.38 16.37 21.52
C ARG A 251 -27.01 17.56 22.42
N GLN A 252 -26.06 18.37 22.05
CA GLN A 252 -25.56 19.51 22.85
C GLN A 252 -25.92 20.86 22.23
N ARG A 253 -25.87 20.97 20.91
CA ARG A 253 -26.12 22.22 20.19
C ARG A 253 -27.61 22.62 20.29
N LYS A 254 -27.86 23.87 20.73
CA LYS A 254 -29.21 24.47 20.74
C LYS A 254 -29.36 25.44 19.55
N ALA A 255 -30.51 25.38 18.89
CA ALA A 255 -30.94 26.33 17.88
C ALA A 255 -32.48 26.44 17.92
N PHE A 256 -33.02 27.63 17.65
CA PHE A 256 -34.48 27.89 17.70
C PHE A 256 -35.13 27.45 19.01
N GLY A 257 -34.44 27.68 20.13
CA GLY A 257 -34.93 27.36 21.47
C GLY A 257 -34.83 25.91 21.91
N ASN A 258 -34.50 24.96 21.04
CA ASN A 258 -34.40 23.53 21.33
C ASN A 258 -33.03 22.94 20.98
N VAL A 259 -32.71 21.80 21.58
CA VAL A 259 -31.57 20.99 21.21
C VAL A 259 -31.80 20.44 19.80
N LEU A 260 -30.75 20.42 18.95
CA LEU A 260 -30.86 19.96 17.54
C LEU A 260 -31.48 18.57 17.43
N ALA A 261 -31.07 17.63 18.30
CA ALA A 261 -31.63 16.27 18.32
C ALA A 261 -33.14 16.20 18.56
N GLN A 262 -33.76 17.28 19.02
CA GLN A 262 -35.24 17.38 19.23
C GLN A 262 -35.96 17.99 18.02
N GLN A 263 -35.26 18.53 17.06
CA GLN A 263 -35.82 19.07 15.84
C GLN A 263 -36.37 17.93 14.94
N PRO A 264 -37.58 18.14 14.33
CA PRO A 264 -38.22 17.08 13.54
C PRO A 264 -37.37 16.48 12.43
N LEU A 265 -36.53 17.29 11.76
CA LEU A 265 -35.65 16.84 10.67
C LEU A 265 -34.37 16.12 11.13
N MET A 266 -34.10 16.11 12.45
CA MET A 266 -32.92 15.48 13.03
C MET A 266 -33.23 14.12 13.69
N ARG A 267 -34.51 13.78 13.79
CA ARG A 267 -35.04 12.51 14.31
C ARG A 267 -35.12 11.48 13.17
#